data_f15f10bf10b40187e2fbdf28c635d9d3
#
_entry.id   f15f10bf10b40187e2fbdf28c635d9d3
#
_cell.length_a   1.000
_cell.length_b   1.000
_cell.length_c   1.000
_cell.angle_alpha   90.00
_cell.angle_beta   90.00
_cell.angle_gamma   90.00
#
_symmetry.space_group_name_H-M   'P 1'
#
loop_
_entity.id
_entity.type
_entity.pdbx_description
1 polymer ?
#
loop_
_entity_poly.entity_id
_entity_poly.type
_entity_poly.pdbx_seq_one_letter_code
_entity_poly.pdbx_strand_id
1 'polypeptide(L)'
;MLVKTLPVYCSCDPKVTIQAYMTELSEQILSSMANDIFPFSDICAKYGINSDLVFAYQAELGDDFPIGDTVARGHDLSPDMSKMPLLIQVREYDHKYVLTAEYRSDMYSEAFVRGMLESYEAAMDSLLKAKYISEVSVLSQNGADKIAEFNNTACEYDRSKTIADMFEELVQTIPDHTAVVFKDKKYTYRELDEISDRLGKYIASQG
;
A
#
# COMPACT_ATOMS: atom_id res chain seq x y z
N MET A 1 26.30 -19.90 15.64
CA MET A 1 24.98 -19.35 15.89
C MET A 1 24.03 -19.89 14.81
N LEU A 2 22.95 -20.55 15.18
CA LEU A 2 21.99 -21.07 14.23
C LEU A 2 20.85 -20.03 14.10
N VAL A 3 20.75 -19.40 12.95
CA VAL A 3 19.63 -18.48 12.63
C VAL A 3 18.54 -19.29 11.95
N LYS A 4 17.30 -19.17 12.41
CA LYS A 4 16.14 -19.82 11.83
C LYS A 4 15.12 -18.77 11.41
N THR A 5 14.51 -18.97 10.26
CA THR A 5 13.34 -18.21 9.80
C THR A 5 12.09 -19.00 10.18
N LEU A 6 11.14 -18.35 10.81
CA LEU A 6 9.87 -18.94 11.22
C LEU A 6 8.72 -18.22 10.55
N PRO A 7 7.70 -18.95 10.06
CA PRO A 7 6.47 -18.33 9.59
C PRO A 7 5.68 -17.80 10.79
N VAL A 8 5.18 -16.56 10.65
CA VAL A 8 4.27 -15.96 11.64
C VAL A 8 2.91 -15.82 10.98
N TYR A 9 1.90 -16.36 11.61
CA TYR A 9 0.50 -16.22 11.20
C TYR A 9 -0.23 -15.36 12.23
N CYS A 10 -0.90 -14.32 11.76
CA CYS A 10 -1.70 -13.44 12.61
C CYS A 10 -3.12 -13.34 12.05
N SER A 11 -4.11 -13.50 12.92
CA SER A 11 -5.50 -13.22 12.62
C SER A 11 -5.91 -11.95 13.34
N CYS A 12 -6.36 -10.93 12.60
CA CYS A 12 -6.79 -9.65 13.17
C CYS A 12 -8.33 -9.62 13.26
N ASP A 13 -8.89 -9.95 14.43
CA ASP A 13 -10.30 -9.66 14.68
C ASP A 13 -10.43 -8.18 15.12
N PRO A 14 -11.19 -7.34 14.36
CA PRO A 14 -11.35 -5.93 14.67
C PRO A 14 -11.96 -5.64 16.05
N LYS A 15 -12.64 -6.61 16.66
CA LYS A 15 -13.31 -6.48 17.96
C LYS A 15 -12.41 -6.81 19.15
N VAL A 16 -11.24 -7.36 18.91
CA VAL A 16 -10.28 -7.71 19.97
C VAL A 16 -9.56 -6.46 20.46
N THR A 17 -9.29 -6.39 21.77
CA THR A 17 -8.48 -5.32 22.33
C THR A 17 -7.02 -5.47 21.95
N ILE A 18 -6.29 -4.37 21.84
CA ILE A 18 -4.85 -4.38 21.56
C ILE A 18 -4.11 -5.25 22.57
N GLN A 19 -4.44 -5.15 23.86
CA GLN A 19 -3.84 -5.97 24.91
C GLN A 19 -4.00 -7.47 24.67
N ALA A 20 -5.23 -7.91 24.36
CA ALA A 20 -5.51 -9.33 24.11
C ALA A 20 -4.80 -9.83 22.84
N TYR A 21 -4.81 -9.02 21.77
CA TYR A 21 -4.12 -9.32 20.52
C TYR A 21 -2.61 -9.50 20.73
N MET A 22 -1.97 -8.57 21.45
CA MET A 22 -0.52 -8.64 21.73
C MET A 22 -0.17 -9.83 22.59
N THR A 23 -1.03 -10.21 23.55
CA THR A 23 -0.83 -11.42 24.36
C THR A 23 -0.89 -12.67 23.49
N GLU A 24 -1.93 -12.82 22.67
CA GLU A 24 -2.09 -13.95 21.76
C GLU A 24 -0.93 -14.05 20.76
N LEU A 25 -0.54 -12.93 20.15
CA LEU A 25 0.59 -12.87 19.21
C LEU A 25 1.90 -13.33 19.89
N SER A 26 2.17 -12.87 21.11
CA SER A 26 3.35 -13.25 21.88
C SER A 26 3.37 -14.75 22.16
N GLU A 27 2.24 -15.33 22.55
CA GLU A 27 2.10 -16.77 22.78
C GLU A 27 2.33 -17.59 21.51
N GLN A 28 1.80 -17.12 20.38
CA GLN A 28 2.02 -17.78 19.08
C GLN A 28 3.49 -17.74 18.65
N ILE A 29 4.17 -16.61 18.82
CA ILE A 29 5.60 -16.48 18.50
C ILE A 29 6.43 -17.41 19.38
N LEU A 30 6.20 -17.41 20.69
CA LEU A 30 6.90 -18.28 21.62
C LEU A 30 6.64 -19.77 21.33
N SER A 31 5.41 -20.12 20.98
CA SER A 31 5.05 -21.48 20.56
C SER A 31 5.76 -21.89 19.26
N SER A 32 5.84 -20.98 18.29
CA SER A 32 6.57 -21.24 17.05
C SER A 32 8.07 -21.43 17.29
N MET A 33 8.66 -20.65 18.19
CA MET A 33 10.07 -20.79 18.58
C MET A 33 10.33 -22.12 19.31
N ALA A 34 9.41 -22.57 20.14
CA ALA A 34 9.51 -23.84 20.85
C ALA A 34 9.36 -25.07 19.94
N ASN A 35 8.72 -24.92 18.79
CA ASN A 35 8.42 -25.96 17.81
C ASN A 35 9.22 -25.82 16.50
N ASP A 36 10.37 -25.21 16.52
CA ASP A 36 11.21 -24.87 15.36
C ASP A 36 11.98 -26.06 14.75
N ILE A 37 11.39 -27.25 14.78
CA ILE A 37 12.04 -28.53 14.38
C ILE A 37 12.29 -28.54 12.86
N PHE A 38 11.38 -27.99 12.07
CA PHE A 38 11.46 -27.99 10.62
C PHE A 38 12.10 -26.71 10.06
N PRO A 39 13.05 -26.81 9.11
CA PRO A 39 13.55 -25.67 8.37
C PRO A 39 12.40 -24.98 7.63
N PHE A 40 12.47 -23.65 7.50
CA PHE A 40 11.47 -22.89 6.77
C PHE A 40 11.36 -23.32 5.28
N SER A 41 12.49 -23.72 4.68
CA SER A 41 12.53 -24.27 3.32
C SER A 41 11.65 -25.52 3.14
N ASP A 42 11.60 -26.39 4.14
CA ASP A 42 10.80 -27.62 4.08
C ASP A 42 9.31 -27.30 4.19
N ILE A 43 8.98 -26.29 5.02
CA ILE A 43 7.61 -25.76 5.13
C ILE A 43 7.17 -25.16 3.79
N CYS A 44 8.02 -24.33 3.18
CA CYS A 44 7.76 -23.74 1.87
C CYS A 44 7.53 -24.80 0.78
N ALA A 45 8.41 -25.80 0.71
CA ALA A 45 8.30 -26.89 -0.26
C ALA A 45 7.03 -27.73 -0.07
N LYS A 46 6.69 -28.03 1.19
CA LYS A 46 5.53 -28.87 1.53
C LYS A 46 4.19 -28.18 1.24
N TYR A 47 4.09 -26.88 1.51
CA TYR A 47 2.84 -26.12 1.42
C TYR A 47 2.77 -25.18 0.22
N GLY A 48 3.81 -25.13 -0.63
CA GLY A 48 3.83 -24.28 -1.82
C GLY A 48 3.81 -22.77 -1.51
N ILE A 49 4.37 -22.38 -0.35
CA ILE A 49 4.43 -20.97 0.07
C ILE A 49 5.77 -20.34 -0.30
N ASN A 50 5.73 -19.06 -0.67
CA ASN A 50 6.91 -18.24 -0.89
C ASN A 50 6.96 -17.15 0.20
N SER A 51 8.17 -16.74 0.56
CA SER A 51 8.39 -15.62 1.47
C SER A 51 8.71 -14.37 0.65
N ASP A 52 7.73 -13.50 0.46
CA ASP A 52 7.92 -12.21 -0.20
C ASP A 52 8.30 -11.11 0.79
N LEU A 53 7.95 -11.29 2.06
CA LEU A 53 8.25 -10.35 3.13
C LEU A 53 8.92 -11.09 4.29
N VAL A 54 10.07 -10.57 4.72
CA VAL A 54 10.77 -10.99 5.93
C VAL A 54 10.80 -9.82 6.91
N PHE A 55 10.50 -10.10 8.17
CA PHE A 55 10.63 -9.15 9.26
C PHE A 55 11.75 -9.59 10.20
N ALA A 56 12.63 -8.67 10.57
CA ALA A 56 13.68 -8.90 11.54
C ALA A 56 13.66 -7.84 12.63
N TYR A 57 13.70 -8.28 13.88
CA TYR A 57 13.92 -7.43 15.04
C TYR A 57 15.27 -7.75 15.65
N GLN A 58 16.09 -6.72 15.84
CA GLN A 58 17.39 -6.83 16.51
C GLN A 58 17.39 -5.92 17.72
N ALA A 59 17.43 -6.54 18.92
CA ALA A 59 17.70 -5.80 20.14
C ALA A 59 19.10 -5.16 20.05
N GLU A 60 19.34 -4.16 20.89
CA GLU A 60 20.61 -3.44 20.97
C GLU A 60 21.79 -4.42 21.10
N LEU A 61 22.45 -4.66 19.99
CA LEU A 61 23.77 -5.26 19.96
C LEU A 61 24.72 -4.05 19.99
N GLY A 62 25.43 -3.89 21.09
CA GLY A 62 26.39 -2.79 21.18
C GLY A 62 27.25 -2.75 19.91
N ASP A 63 27.15 -1.69 19.16
CA ASP A 63 27.88 -1.54 17.89
C ASP A 63 29.37 -1.30 18.15
N ASP A 64 29.71 -1.02 19.40
CA ASP A 64 31.06 -0.75 19.83
C ASP A 64 31.65 -1.95 20.59
N PHE A 65 32.68 -2.54 20.01
CA PHE A 65 33.42 -3.67 20.61
C PHE A 65 34.78 -3.19 21.10
N PRO A 66 35.10 -3.30 22.41
CA PRO A 66 36.44 -3.03 22.88
C PRO A 66 37.43 -4.09 22.35
N ILE A 67 38.47 -3.64 21.67
CA ILE A 67 39.57 -4.48 21.18
C ILE A 67 40.88 -3.93 21.77
N GLY A 68 41.32 -4.52 22.88
CA GLY A 68 42.45 -3.99 23.63
C GLY A 68 42.19 -2.56 24.14
N ASP A 69 43.05 -1.62 23.74
CA ASP A 69 42.94 -0.20 24.11
C ASP A 69 42.11 0.64 23.11
N THR A 70 41.47 -0.02 22.09
CA THR A 70 40.69 0.64 21.05
C THR A 70 39.24 0.13 21.03
N VAL A 71 38.37 0.90 20.41
CA VAL A 71 36.97 0.54 20.17
C VAL A 71 36.73 0.34 18.70
N ALA A 72 36.38 -0.87 18.30
CA ALA A 72 35.88 -1.14 16.96
C ALA A 72 34.41 -0.73 16.85
N ARG A 73 34.09 0.06 15.85
CA ARG A 73 32.73 0.49 15.56
C ARG A 73 32.11 -0.34 14.44
N GLY A 74 30.88 -0.77 14.67
CA GLY A 74 30.08 -1.40 13.62
C GLY A 74 29.89 -0.44 12.45
N HIS A 75 30.02 -0.95 11.22
CA HIS A 75 29.69 -0.20 10.00
C HIS A 75 28.71 -1.02 9.17
N ASP A 76 27.59 -0.39 8.84
CA ASP A 76 26.59 -1.03 7.96
C ASP A 76 27.13 -1.09 6.54
N LEU A 77 27.27 -2.31 6.05
CA LEU A 77 27.55 -2.56 4.64
C LEU A 77 26.22 -2.77 3.93
N SER A 78 25.81 -1.80 3.12
CA SER A 78 24.66 -1.97 2.25
C SER A 78 25.06 -2.83 1.04
N PRO A 79 24.52 -4.03 0.86
CA PRO A 79 24.80 -4.84 -0.32
C PRO A 79 24.09 -4.24 -1.55
N ASP A 80 24.75 -4.30 -2.70
CA ASP A 80 24.14 -3.88 -3.98
C ASP A 80 23.00 -4.80 -4.45
N MET A 81 22.82 -5.94 -3.78
CA MET A 81 21.79 -6.95 -4.11
C MET A 81 21.03 -7.39 -2.87
N SER A 82 19.72 -7.25 -2.90
CA SER A 82 18.86 -7.83 -1.86
C SER A 82 18.68 -9.34 -2.06
N LYS A 83 18.83 -10.10 -0.98
CA LYS A 83 18.60 -11.55 -0.95
C LYS A 83 17.11 -11.91 -0.90
N MET A 84 16.31 -11.01 -0.32
CA MET A 84 14.86 -11.20 -0.14
C MET A 84 14.11 -10.20 -1.01
N PRO A 85 12.91 -10.53 -1.48
CA PRO A 85 12.08 -9.56 -2.18
C PRO A 85 11.87 -8.27 -1.39
N LEU A 86 11.58 -8.41 -0.09
CA LEU A 86 11.43 -7.30 0.85
C LEU A 86 11.80 -7.76 2.27
N LEU A 87 12.76 -7.10 2.88
CA LEU A 87 13.15 -7.27 4.28
C LEU A 87 12.86 -5.97 5.03
N ILE A 88 12.02 -6.04 6.05
CA ILE A 88 11.81 -4.96 7.02
C ILE A 88 12.60 -5.30 8.26
N GLN A 89 13.45 -4.39 8.71
CA GLN A 89 14.26 -4.58 9.88
C GLN A 89 14.04 -3.44 10.88
N VAL A 90 13.81 -3.81 12.13
CA VAL A 90 13.78 -2.89 13.27
C VAL A 90 15.01 -3.17 14.12
N ARG A 91 15.82 -2.15 14.33
CA ARG A 91 16.98 -2.19 15.24
C ARG A 91 16.76 -1.25 16.41
N GLU A 92 17.15 -1.69 17.58
CA GLU A 92 17.29 -0.83 18.74
C GLU A 92 18.73 -0.32 18.81
N TYR A 93 18.88 0.99 18.86
CA TYR A 93 20.17 1.67 18.96
C TYR A 93 20.03 2.95 19.80
N ASP A 94 20.84 3.09 20.81
CA ASP A 94 20.84 4.28 21.72
C ASP A 94 19.42 4.65 22.22
N HIS A 95 18.69 3.65 22.71
CA HIS A 95 17.29 3.77 23.16
C HIS A 95 16.31 4.31 22.10
N LYS A 96 16.64 4.15 20.84
CA LYS A 96 15.80 4.50 19.69
C LYS A 96 15.58 3.27 18.81
N TYR A 97 14.46 3.26 18.12
CA TYR A 97 14.19 2.26 17.11
C TYR A 97 14.49 2.83 15.73
N VAL A 98 15.28 2.11 14.96
CA VAL A 98 15.58 2.44 13.56
C VAL A 98 14.88 1.42 12.66
N LEU A 99 13.98 1.90 11.83
CA LEU A 99 13.24 1.10 10.86
C LEU A 99 13.93 1.21 9.50
N THR A 100 14.33 0.09 8.94
CA THR A 100 14.96 0.02 7.63
C THR A 100 14.25 -0.98 6.73
N ALA A 101 14.33 -0.78 5.42
CA ALA A 101 13.85 -1.71 4.42
C ALA A 101 14.94 -1.99 3.38
N GLU A 102 15.19 -3.26 3.13
CA GLU A 102 15.98 -3.75 2.01
C GLU A 102 15.03 -4.44 1.02
N TYR A 103 15.09 -4.06 -0.25
CA TYR A 103 14.12 -4.56 -1.24
C TYR A 103 14.74 -4.72 -2.63
N ARG A 104 14.12 -5.56 -3.43
CA ARG A 104 14.45 -5.72 -4.84
C ARG A 104 13.82 -4.61 -5.66
N SER A 105 14.64 -3.78 -6.29
CA SER A 105 14.19 -2.64 -7.10
C SER A 105 13.50 -3.02 -8.42
N ASP A 106 13.66 -4.27 -8.85
CA ASP A 106 12.91 -4.84 -9.99
C ASP A 106 11.48 -5.27 -9.63
N MET A 107 11.17 -5.39 -8.33
CA MET A 107 9.83 -5.78 -7.82
C MET A 107 9.10 -4.61 -7.17
N TYR A 108 9.80 -3.75 -6.45
CA TYR A 108 9.21 -2.66 -5.67
C TYR A 108 9.85 -1.31 -6.01
N SER A 109 9.04 -0.28 -6.17
CA SER A 109 9.55 1.09 -6.29
C SER A 109 9.91 1.68 -4.94
N GLU A 110 10.87 2.61 -4.91
CA GLU A 110 11.23 3.33 -3.70
C GLU A 110 10.02 4.03 -3.06
N ALA A 111 9.18 4.65 -3.89
CA ALA A 111 7.97 5.34 -3.42
C ALA A 111 6.99 4.41 -2.71
N PHE A 112 6.83 3.17 -3.20
CA PHE A 112 6.01 2.15 -2.55
C PHE A 112 6.58 1.75 -1.19
N VAL A 113 7.88 1.42 -1.13
CA VAL A 113 8.55 0.99 0.10
C VAL A 113 8.54 2.12 1.15
N ARG A 114 8.81 3.35 0.74
CA ARG A 114 8.74 4.52 1.62
C ARG A 114 7.34 4.71 2.19
N GLY A 115 6.30 4.65 1.35
CA GLY A 115 4.91 4.75 1.81
C GLY A 115 4.52 3.62 2.78
N MET A 116 5.07 2.42 2.58
CA MET A 116 4.86 1.29 3.50
C MET A 116 5.54 1.54 4.87
N LEU A 117 6.77 2.06 4.91
CA LEU A 117 7.45 2.42 6.16
C LEU A 117 6.69 3.53 6.90
N GLU A 118 6.23 4.58 6.19
CA GLU A 118 5.38 5.63 6.77
C GLU A 118 4.08 5.05 7.36
N SER A 119 3.47 4.08 6.67
CA SER A 119 2.27 3.40 7.17
C SER A 119 2.56 2.52 8.38
N TYR A 120 3.73 1.91 8.45
CA TYR A 120 4.18 1.16 9.63
C TYR A 120 4.33 2.07 10.85
N GLU A 121 5.00 3.23 10.69
CA GLU A 121 5.13 4.22 11.76
C GLU A 121 3.76 4.72 12.24
N ALA A 122 2.85 5.05 11.30
CA ALA A 122 1.49 5.47 11.63
C ALA A 122 0.72 4.38 12.39
N ALA A 123 0.89 3.12 12.01
CA ALA A 123 0.28 1.99 12.71
C ALA A 123 0.81 1.86 14.14
N MET A 124 2.13 1.98 14.34
CA MET A 124 2.75 1.92 15.67
C MET A 124 2.23 3.05 16.58
N ASP A 125 2.18 4.29 16.07
CA ASP A 125 1.63 5.43 16.81
C ASP A 125 0.15 5.26 17.14
N SER A 126 -0.62 4.64 16.23
CA SER A 126 -2.03 4.36 16.44
C SER A 126 -2.25 3.26 17.47
N LEU A 127 -1.43 2.19 17.44
CA LEU A 127 -1.48 1.10 18.43
C LEU A 127 -1.30 1.58 19.87
N LEU A 128 -0.45 2.58 20.09
CA LEU A 128 -0.20 3.16 21.42
C LEU A 128 -1.43 3.90 22.00
N LYS A 129 -2.39 4.28 21.14
CA LYS A 129 -3.55 5.12 21.52
C LYS A 129 -4.86 4.33 21.44
N ALA A 130 -4.92 3.32 20.60
CA ALA A 130 -6.10 2.53 20.33
C ALA A 130 -6.39 1.53 21.46
N LYS A 131 -7.67 1.28 21.69
CA LYS A 131 -8.15 0.22 22.60
C LYS A 131 -8.45 -1.07 21.86
N TYR A 132 -9.02 -0.97 20.67
CA TYR A 132 -9.42 -2.09 19.83
C TYR A 132 -8.64 -2.09 18.50
N ILE A 133 -8.47 -3.26 17.90
CA ILE A 133 -7.82 -3.40 16.58
C ILE A 133 -8.52 -2.56 15.52
N SER A 134 -9.85 -2.45 15.57
CA SER A 134 -10.63 -1.63 14.63
C SER A 134 -10.32 -0.13 14.65
N GLU A 135 -9.69 0.35 15.71
CA GLU A 135 -9.31 1.76 15.87
C GLU A 135 -7.91 2.07 15.34
N VAL A 136 -7.15 1.03 14.97
CA VAL A 136 -5.78 1.20 14.46
C VAL A 136 -5.81 1.72 13.04
N SER A 137 -5.19 2.87 12.82
CA SER A 137 -4.98 3.44 11.49
C SER A 137 -3.57 3.12 10.99
N VAL A 138 -3.50 2.67 9.74
CA VAL A 138 -2.24 2.48 9.00
C VAL A 138 -1.99 3.61 7.99
N LEU A 139 -2.87 4.61 7.95
CA LEU A 139 -2.78 5.71 7.01
C LEU A 139 -1.84 6.79 7.55
N SER A 140 -0.70 6.96 6.88
CA SER A 140 0.24 8.05 7.16
C SER A 140 -0.37 9.42 6.77
N GLN A 141 0.16 10.51 7.34
CA GLN A 141 -0.27 11.87 6.96
C GLN A 141 -0.05 12.11 5.46
N ASN A 142 1.09 11.74 4.92
CA ASN A 142 1.39 11.85 3.49
C ASN A 142 0.39 11.06 2.61
N GLY A 143 0.00 9.85 3.06
CA GLY A 143 -1.05 9.08 2.41
C GLY A 143 -2.41 9.76 2.43
N ALA A 144 -2.80 10.35 3.57
CA ALA A 144 -4.03 11.11 3.71
C ALA A 144 -4.06 12.34 2.80
N ASP A 145 -2.94 13.08 2.74
CA ASP A 145 -2.81 14.28 1.89
C ASP A 145 -2.93 13.93 0.41
N LYS A 146 -2.31 12.82 -0.04
CA LYS A 146 -2.47 12.32 -1.42
C LYS A 146 -3.90 11.92 -1.76
N ILE A 147 -4.60 11.26 -0.83
CA ILE A 147 -6.01 10.91 -1.03
C ILE A 147 -6.86 12.18 -1.10
N ALA A 148 -6.59 13.19 -0.28
CA ALA A 148 -7.26 14.46 -0.33
C ALA A 148 -7.02 15.19 -1.66
N GLU A 149 -5.79 15.18 -2.16
CA GLU A 149 -5.44 15.72 -3.48
C GLU A 149 -6.20 15.01 -4.62
N PHE A 150 -6.23 13.68 -4.63
CA PHE A 150 -6.99 12.91 -5.63
C PHE A 150 -8.49 13.18 -5.57
N ASN A 151 -9.04 13.46 -4.38
CA ASN A 151 -10.45 13.78 -4.19
C ASN A 151 -10.77 15.27 -4.41
N ASN A 152 -9.78 16.11 -4.64
CA ASN A 152 -9.98 17.51 -4.96
C ASN A 152 -10.42 17.69 -6.43
N THR A 153 -11.58 17.11 -6.73
CA THR A 153 -12.20 17.11 -8.06
C THR A 153 -13.34 18.13 -8.19
N ALA A 154 -13.49 19.00 -7.19
CA ALA A 154 -14.50 20.03 -7.24
C ALA A 154 -14.28 20.95 -8.45
N CYS A 155 -15.29 21.06 -9.28
CA CYS A 155 -15.30 21.89 -10.47
C CYS A 155 -16.57 22.72 -10.48
N GLU A 156 -16.42 24.02 -10.69
CA GLU A 156 -17.56 24.90 -10.91
C GLU A 156 -18.13 24.62 -12.31
N TYR A 157 -19.43 24.39 -12.37
CA TYR A 157 -20.15 24.23 -13.62
C TYR A 157 -21.43 25.05 -13.59
N ASP A 158 -21.87 25.51 -14.76
CA ASP A 158 -23.10 26.29 -14.92
C ASP A 158 -24.33 25.42 -14.65
N ARG A 159 -24.93 25.60 -13.48
CA ARG A 159 -26.15 24.87 -13.06
C ARG A 159 -27.40 25.29 -13.81
N SER A 160 -27.37 26.37 -14.58
CA SER A 160 -28.50 26.81 -15.43
C SER A 160 -28.59 26.02 -16.74
N LYS A 161 -27.50 25.32 -17.13
CA LYS A 161 -27.43 24.53 -18.34
C LYS A 161 -27.79 23.07 -18.10
N THR A 162 -28.54 22.50 -19.03
CA THR A 162 -28.78 21.06 -19.10
C THR A 162 -27.63 20.36 -19.86
N ILE A 163 -27.58 19.02 -19.79
CA ILE A 163 -26.65 18.24 -20.61
C ILE A 163 -26.89 18.45 -22.10
N ALA A 164 -28.15 18.67 -22.53
CA ALA A 164 -28.48 18.97 -23.91
C ALA A 164 -27.90 20.32 -24.35
N ASP A 165 -28.05 21.36 -23.53
CA ASP A 165 -27.46 22.69 -23.84
C ASP A 165 -25.94 22.60 -23.98
N MET A 166 -25.27 21.85 -23.10
CA MET A 166 -23.81 21.65 -23.19
C MET A 166 -23.40 20.87 -24.44
N PHE A 167 -24.20 19.89 -24.83
CA PHE A 167 -23.96 19.17 -26.10
C PHE A 167 -24.12 20.04 -27.30
N GLU A 168 -25.19 20.86 -27.40
CA GLU A 168 -25.44 21.79 -28.46
C GLU A 168 -24.30 22.83 -28.59
N GLU A 169 -23.77 23.34 -27.48
CA GLU A 169 -22.60 24.22 -27.50
C GLU A 169 -21.36 23.53 -28.10
N LEU A 170 -21.14 22.24 -27.78
CA LEU A 170 -20.04 21.48 -28.38
C LEU A 170 -20.25 21.25 -29.90
N VAL A 171 -21.48 20.98 -30.32
CA VAL A 171 -21.84 20.88 -31.73
C VAL A 171 -21.48 22.16 -32.48
N GLN A 172 -21.71 23.34 -31.88
CA GLN A 172 -21.40 24.63 -32.48
C GLN A 172 -19.90 24.94 -32.45
N THR A 173 -19.19 24.56 -31.37
CA THR A 173 -17.80 24.95 -31.16
C THR A 173 -16.80 24.01 -31.81
N ILE A 174 -17.06 22.70 -31.76
CA ILE A 174 -16.16 21.64 -32.24
C ILE A 174 -16.90 20.54 -33.04
N PRO A 175 -17.69 20.91 -34.09
CA PRO A 175 -18.60 19.99 -34.77
C PRO A 175 -17.94 18.73 -35.33
N ASP A 176 -16.72 18.85 -35.82
CA ASP A 176 -16.01 17.78 -36.53
C ASP A 176 -15.14 16.93 -35.62
N HIS A 177 -15.10 17.22 -34.30
CA HIS A 177 -14.43 16.35 -33.30
C HIS A 177 -15.24 15.09 -33.04
N THR A 178 -14.56 13.99 -32.74
CA THR A 178 -15.20 12.72 -32.39
C THR A 178 -15.94 12.84 -31.05
N ALA A 179 -17.26 12.67 -31.08
CA ALA A 179 -18.11 12.69 -29.88
C ALA A 179 -18.27 11.30 -29.27
N VAL A 180 -18.42 10.25 -30.09
CA VAL A 180 -18.65 8.88 -29.62
C VAL A 180 -17.84 7.90 -30.44
N VAL A 181 -17.27 6.90 -29.75
CA VAL A 181 -16.60 5.74 -30.35
C VAL A 181 -17.26 4.48 -29.81
N PHE A 182 -17.76 3.65 -30.73
CA PHE A 182 -18.31 2.35 -30.39
C PHE A 182 -17.81 1.29 -31.38
N LYS A 183 -17.00 0.38 -30.90
CA LYS A 183 -16.28 -0.61 -31.73
C LYS A 183 -15.50 0.13 -32.83
N ASP A 184 -15.76 -0.19 -34.09
CA ASP A 184 -15.08 0.40 -35.25
C ASP A 184 -15.76 1.68 -35.79
N LYS A 185 -16.86 2.09 -35.16
CA LYS A 185 -17.63 3.28 -35.58
C LYS A 185 -17.26 4.48 -34.72
N LYS A 186 -17.07 5.61 -35.41
CA LYS A 186 -16.85 6.91 -34.78
C LYS A 186 -17.92 7.86 -35.30
N TYR A 187 -18.44 8.70 -34.42
CA TYR A 187 -19.37 9.76 -34.79
C TYR A 187 -18.80 11.10 -34.27
N THR A 188 -18.85 12.10 -35.12
CA THR A 188 -18.55 13.48 -34.74
C THR A 188 -19.72 14.09 -33.96
N TYR A 189 -19.50 15.23 -33.31
CA TYR A 189 -20.57 15.97 -32.64
C TYR A 189 -21.68 16.33 -33.61
N ARG A 190 -21.36 16.76 -34.82
CA ARG A 190 -22.32 17.09 -35.89
C ARG A 190 -23.14 15.87 -36.31
N GLU A 191 -22.48 14.72 -36.58
CA GLU A 191 -23.15 13.51 -37.01
C GLU A 191 -24.07 12.97 -35.91
N LEU A 192 -23.62 13.04 -34.64
CA LEU A 192 -24.42 12.59 -33.51
C LEU A 192 -25.65 13.48 -33.33
N ASP A 193 -25.53 14.78 -33.51
CA ASP A 193 -26.62 15.76 -33.44
C ASP A 193 -27.66 15.46 -34.54
N GLU A 194 -27.23 15.30 -35.79
CA GLU A 194 -28.12 14.96 -36.92
C GLU A 194 -28.86 13.63 -36.70
N ILE A 195 -28.22 12.65 -36.08
CA ILE A 195 -28.82 11.35 -35.79
C ILE A 195 -29.85 11.50 -34.66
N SER A 196 -29.51 12.20 -33.58
CA SER A 196 -30.42 12.42 -32.44
C SER A 196 -31.63 13.24 -32.83
N ASP A 197 -31.45 14.28 -33.67
CA ASP A 197 -32.53 15.09 -34.22
C ASP A 197 -33.52 14.27 -35.05
N ARG A 198 -33.00 13.42 -35.94
CA ARG A 198 -33.86 12.52 -36.75
C ARG A 198 -34.65 11.57 -35.88
N LEU A 199 -34.02 11.02 -34.85
CA LEU A 199 -34.69 10.14 -33.91
C LEU A 199 -35.75 10.88 -33.10
N GLY A 200 -35.42 12.08 -32.60
CA GLY A 200 -36.38 12.93 -31.87
C GLY A 200 -37.63 13.26 -32.71
N LYS A 201 -37.45 13.66 -33.98
CA LYS A 201 -38.54 13.92 -34.92
C LYS A 201 -39.41 12.66 -35.18
N TYR A 202 -38.76 11.52 -35.32
CA TYR A 202 -39.47 10.25 -35.48
C TYR A 202 -40.34 9.91 -34.23
N ILE A 203 -39.78 10.02 -33.04
CA ILE A 203 -40.51 9.76 -31.80
C ILE A 203 -41.71 10.71 -31.67
N ALA A 204 -41.49 12.00 -31.90
CA ALA A 204 -42.55 13.00 -31.86
C ALA A 204 -43.67 12.77 -32.90
N SER A 205 -43.39 12.10 -34.01
CA SER A 205 -44.40 11.72 -35.02
C SER A 205 -45.26 10.50 -34.63
N GLN A 206 -44.83 9.75 -33.62
CA GLN A 206 -45.56 8.57 -33.16
C GLN A 206 -46.54 8.86 -31.99
N GLY A 207 -46.61 10.08 -31.48
CA GLY A 207 -47.53 10.55 -30.45
C GLY A 207 -46.76 11.06 -29.24
#